data_f522c37005c5975492d369c6962e3bf7
#
_entry.id   f522c37005c5975492d369c6962e3bf7
#
_cell.length_a   1.000
_cell.length_b   1.000
_cell.length_c   1.000
_cell.angle_alpha   90.00
_cell.angle_beta   90.00
_cell.angle_gamma   90.00
#
_symmetry.space_group_name_H-M   'P 1'
#
loop_
_entity.id
_entity.type
_entity.pdbx_description
1 polymer ?
#
loop_
_entity_poly.entity_id
_entity_poly.type
_entity_poly.pdbx_seq_one_letter_code
_entity_poly.pdbx_strand_id
1 'polypeptide(L)'
;MNFPTGEAGRPGSAAEISTSPPARRHVRWAFLAATLLILAADTQADEPVYPLKVSADRRCFVDQKGVPVFWLGTTQWQLCRDYTQEEARAIIEKTKGRGFAFAQVMLLGVGDGTKPNVYGEKPWIADNPLTPNERYFTHVDAVVGIARENNLVISMTIFHQRYRKAITLEKARSWAQWIARRYKDVPTLVWSMTPEAKPEFLPILRELAAGLREGDGGTHLITFKPDPAPHPMGFAHAEDWLDFSCLQTWKWVEQIHPMVTQEYRLSPTKPVLMAEGAYEAGSEYGFDVTPLWVRRQAYYSFLAGASHTYGHNDSWRVLPTWKQALDAPGATQLGVLKKVFLERKEWWRLVPDQAVFASGGQTNGQILNLAARHQDGRWVMVYLGDKATFSIHLNKVSGDRMVDACWIDPRTGESKVIGHFPNSGLESFSTPVGWEDALLILEPSRR
;
A
#
# COMPACT_ATOMS: atom_id res chain seq x y z
N MET A 1 3.59 10.28 -72.43
CA MET A 1 2.89 10.43 -73.72
C MET A 1 1.57 11.12 -73.42
N ASN A 2 1.56 12.35 -73.80
CA ASN A 2 0.51 13.21 -74.36
C ASN A 2 -0.91 13.21 -73.79
N PHE A 3 -1.24 14.40 -73.32
CA PHE A 3 -2.56 15.06 -73.33
C PHE A 3 -3.12 15.23 -74.80
N PRO A 4 -4.41 15.57 -74.98
CA PRO A 4 -4.89 16.93 -75.02
C PRO A 4 -6.35 17.12 -74.53
N THR A 5 -6.73 18.22 -73.81
CA THR A 5 -7.22 19.57 -74.23
C THR A 5 -8.50 19.62 -75.10
N GLY A 6 -9.41 20.52 -74.65
CA GLY A 6 -10.54 21.07 -75.46
C GLY A 6 -11.60 21.64 -74.51
N GLU A 7 -11.61 22.79 -74.22
CA GLU A 7 -12.13 24.14 -74.51
C GLU A 7 -13.61 24.26 -74.95
N ALA A 8 -14.32 25.05 -74.12
CA ALA A 8 -15.02 26.30 -74.41
C ALA A 8 -16.46 26.30 -74.92
N GLY A 9 -17.29 27.12 -74.34
CA GLY A 9 -18.55 27.60 -74.84
C GLY A 9 -19.47 28.32 -73.89
N ARG A 10 -19.38 29.62 -73.77
CA ARG A 10 -20.45 30.57 -73.33
C ARG A 10 -21.08 31.18 -74.62
N PRO A 11 -22.18 31.95 -74.56
CA PRO A 11 -23.05 32.53 -73.53
C PRO A 11 -24.56 32.53 -73.92
N GLY A 12 -25.39 33.04 -72.97
CA GLY A 12 -26.77 33.45 -73.34
C GLY A 12 -27.54 34.07 -72.14
N SER A 13 -27.75 35.39 -72.22
CA SER A 13 -28.50 36.24 -71.32
C SER A 13 -30.01 36.05 -71.46
N ALA A 14 -30.78 36.22 -70.37
CA ALA A 14 -31.95 37.10 -70.31
C ALA A 14 -32.76 37.03 -69.03
N ALA A 15 -33.01 38.23 -68.49
CA ALA A 15 -34.25 38.73 -67.93
C ALA A 15 -34.62 38.38 -66.44
N GLU A 16 -34.57 39.42 -65.70
CA GLU A 16 -35.15 39.64 -64.35
C GLU A 16 -36.67 39.42 -64.30
N ILE A 17 -37.17 38.75 -63.24
CA ILE A 17 -38.48 39.05 -62.68
C ILE A 17 -38.33 39.00 -61.14
N SER A 18 -38.57 40.14 -60.54
CA SER A 18 -38.64 40.39 -59.11
C SER A 18 -39.94 39.84 -58.54
N THR A 19 -39.87 38.98 -57.52
CA THR A 19 -40.95 38.78 -56.57
C THR A 19 -40.37 38.56 -55.17
N SER A 20 -40.65 39.49 -54.28
CA SER A 20 -40.29 39.42 -52.85
C SER A 20 -41.17 38.40 -52.13
N PRO A 21 -40.60 37.52 -51.31
CA PRO A 21 -41.36 36.74 -50.36
C PRO A 21 -41.40 37.38 -48.97
N PRO A 22 -42.39 37.03 -48.13
CA PRO A 22 -42.71 37.76 -46.87
C PRO A 22 -41.74 37.44 -45.77
N ALA A 23 -41.58 38.39 -44.86
CA ALA A 23 -40.73 38.35 -43.70
C ALA A 23 -41.07 37.18 -42.76
N ARG A 24 -40.16 36.21 -42.62
CA ARG A 24 -40.19 35.22 -41.53
C ARG A 24 -39.53 35.81 -40.29
N ARG A 25 -40.33 35.94 -39.21
CA ARG A 25 -39.87 36.22 -37.88
C ARG A 25 -38.98 35.10 -37.38
N HIS A 26 -37.68 35.32 -37.30
CA HIS A 26 -36.75 34.42 -36.61
C HIS A 26 -36.90 34.61 -35.12
N VAL A 27 -37.55 33.67 -34.46
CA VAL A 27 -37.49 33.50 -33.01
C VAL A 27 -36.09 32.94 -32.69
N ARG A 28 -35.23 33.80 -32.17
CA ARG A 28 -33.93 33.41 -31.64
C ARG A 28 -34.15 32.70 -30.30
N TRP A 29 -34.06 31.37 -30.28
CA TRP A 29 -33.89 30.60 -29.06
C TRP A 29 -32.46 30.84 -28.57
N ALA A 30 -32.31 31.65 -27.53
CA ALA A 30 -31.08 31.74 -26.77
C ALA A 30 -31.01 30.48 -25.87
N PHE A 31 -30.20 29.52 -26.27
CA PHE A 31 -29.79 28.43 -25.37
C PHE A 31 -28.83 29.06 -24.35
N LEU A 32 -29.32 29.32 -23.16
CA LEU A 32 -28.48 29.48 -21.96
C LEU A 32 -27.89 28.12 -21.62
N ALA A 33 -26.66 27.90 -22.03
CA ALA A 33 -25.85 26.80 -21.50
C ALA A 33 -25.46 27.19 -20.06
N ALA A 34 -26.27 26.77 -19.09
CA ALA A 34 -25.89 26.80 -17.68
C ALA A 34 -24.81 25.75 -17.49
N THR A 35 -23.55 26.17 -17.58
CA THR A 35 -22.42 25.35 -17.15
C THR A 35 -22.50 25.22 -15.64
N LEU A 36 -23.10 24.15 -15.13
CA LEU A 36 -22.97 23.74 -13.73
C LEU A 36 -21.49 23.39 -13.51
N LEU A 37 -20.73 24.34 -12.99
CA LEU A 37 -19.46 24.02 -12.31
C LEU A 37 -19.86 23.25 -11.04
N ILE A 38 -19.87 21.93 -11.12
CA ILE A 38 -19.79 21.08 -9.94
C ILE A 38 -18.38 21.30 -9.41
N LEU A 39 -18.23 22.22 -8.46
CA LEU A 39 -17.11 22.24 -7.54
C LEU A 39 -17.15 20.89 -6.80
N ALA A 40 -16.43 19.90 -7.32
CA ALA A 40 -16.03 18.76 -6.52
C ALA A 40 -15.23 19.39 -5.36
N ALA A 41 -15.87 19.56 -4.22
CA ALA A 41 -15.15 19.77 -2.97
C ALA A 41 -14.27 18.52 -2.83
N ASP A 42 -12.99 18.66 -3.12
CA ASP A 42 -11.97 17.73 -2.68
C ASP A 42 -12.08 17.75 -1.16
N THR A 43 -12.86 16.83 -0.60
CA THR A 43 -12.84 16.57 0.82
C THR A 43 -11.50 15.89 1.07
N GLN A 44 -10.45 16.70 1.19
CA GLN A 44 -9.18 16.26 1.71
C GLN A 44 -9.50 15.58 3.03
N ALA A 45 -9.43 14.26 3.05
CA ALA A 45 -9.67 13.50 4.26
C ALA A 45 -8.73 14.06 5.33
N ASP A 46 -9.27 14.39 6.50
CA ASP A 46 -8.47 14.92 7.61
C ASP A 46 -7.25 14.01 7.82
N GLU A 47 -6.06 14.63 7.95
CA GLU A 47 -4.85 13.88 8.26
C GLU A 47 -5.04 13.11 9.57
N PRO A 48 -4.56 11.84 9.66
CA PRO A 48 -4.72 11.02 10.85
C PRO A 48 -4.10 11.66 12.09
N VAL A 49 -4.75 11.52 13.24
CA VAL A 49 -4.23 12.00 14.54
C VAL A 49 -3.46 10.86 15.20
N TYR A 50 -2.16 10.93 15.13
CA TYR A 50 -1.26 9.94 15.72
C TYR A 50 -1.08 10.07 17.24
N PRO A 51 -0.61 9.04 17.96
CA PRO A 51 -0.14 7.75 17.47
C PRO A 51 -1.27 6.80 17.04
N LEU A 52 -0.90 5.75 16.31
CA LEU A 52 -1.84 4.72 15.89
C LEU A 52 -2.33 3.88 17.07
N LYS A 53 -3.54 3.36 16.90
CA LYS A 53 -4.13 2.30 17.74
C LYS A 53 -4.58 1.13 16.87
N VAL A 54 -4.77 -0.01 17.49
CA VAL A 54 -5.50 -1.14 16.89
C VAL A 54 -7.00 -0.86 17.04
N SER A 55 -7.79 -1.12 16.00
CA SER A 55 -9.26 -1.00 16.02
C SER A 55 -9.92 -1.90 17.08
N ALA A 56 -11.14 -1.57 17.47
CA ALA A 56 -11.87 -2.33 18.50
C ALA A 56 -12.09 -3.81 18.12
N ASP A 57 -12.33 -4.09 16.83
CA ASP A 57 -12.44 -5.44 16.26
C ASP A 57 -11.09 -6.10 16.00
N ARG A 58 -9.98 -5.36 16.22
CA ARG A 58 -8.60 -5.78 16.04
C ARG A 58 -8.26 -6.21 14.60
N ARG A 59 -8.95 -5.65 13.59
CA ARG A 59 -8.72 -5.99 12.17
C ARG A 59 -7.93 -4.95 11.39
N CYS A 60 -7.88 -3.71 11.86
CA CYS A 60 -7.17 -2.62 11.18
C CYS A 60 -6.52 -1.67 12.18
N PHE A 61 -5.82 -0.68 11.64
CA PHE A 61 -5.24 0.42 12.40
C PHE A 61 -6.18 1.63 12.37
N VAL A 62 -6.24 2.34 13.48
CA VAL A 62 -7.03 3.57 13.61
C VAL A 62 -6.17 4.67 14.22
N ASP A 63 -6.56 5.90 13.97
CA ASP A 63 -5.98 7.08 14.60
C ASP A 63 -6.54 7.30 16.03
N GLN A 64 -6.15 8.40 16.68
CA GLN A 64 -6.63 8.73 18.03
C GLN A 64 -8.14 9.01 18.10
N LYS A 65 -8.75 9.44 16.99
CA LYS A 65 -10.21 9.66 16.84
C LYS A 65 -10.97 8.37 16.51
N GLY A 66 -10.28 7.25 16.30
CA GLY A 66 -10.88 5.98 15.86
C GLY A 66 -11.14 5.92 14.35
N VAL A 67 -10.58 6.83 13.58
CA VAL A 67 -10.68 6.83 12.10
C VAL A 67 -9.71 5.79 11.53
N PRO A 68 -10.17 4.86 10.65
CA PRO A 68 -9.31 3.86 10.04
C PRO A 68 -8.21 4.47 9.18
N VAL A 69 -6.99 3.97 9.37
CA VAL A 69 -5.80 4.41 8.65
C VAL A 69 -5.36 3.32 7.67
N PHE A 70 -5.29 3.68 6.38
CA PHE A 70 -4.85 2.76 5.34
C PHE A 70 -3.33 2.58 5.39
N TRP A 71 -2.87 1.41 5.83
CA TRP A 71 -1.45 1.12 5.85
C TRP A 71 -0.98 0.70 4.46
N LEU A 72 -0.41 1.64 3.74
CA LEU A 72 0.46 1.41 2.59
C LEU A 72 1.84 1.93 2.95
N GLY A 73 2.80 1.01 3.11
CA GLY A 73 4.15 1.33 3.54
C GLY A 73 5.19 1.19 2.44
N THR A 74 6.36 1.78 2.67
CA THR A 74 7.57 1.54 1.86
C THR A 74 8.74 1.13 2.74
N THR A 75 9.80 0.59 2.14
CA THR A 75 10.99 0.11 2.84
C THR A 75 12.19 0.99 2.52
N GLN A 76 12.78 1.58 3.57
CA GLN A 76 13.96 2.46 3.52
C GLN A 76 14.94 2.10 4.64
N TRP A 77 15.47 0.87 4.60
CA TRP A 77 16.26 0.31 5.70
C TRP A 77 17.42 1.18 6.15
N GLN A 78 18.04 1.91 5.23
CA GLN A 78 19.24 2.71 5.50
C GLN A 78 18.95 4.18 5.82
N LEU A 79 17.67 4.58 5.88
CA LEU A 79 17.27 5.99 5.95
C LEU A 79 17.93 6.76 7.12
N CYS A 80 18.05 6.11 8.28
CA CYS A 80 18.62 6.70 9.49
C CYS A 80 20.15 6.65 9.56
N ARG A 81 20.85 6.01 8.61
CA ARG A 81 22.30 5.84 8.68
C ARG A 81 23.04 6.33 7.43
N ASP A 82 22.65 5.87 6.26
CA ASP A 82 23.46 6.01 5.04
C ASP A 82 22.99 7.15 4.11
N TYR A 83 21.93 7.88 4.48
CA TYR A 83 21.43 9.06 3.78
C TYR A 83 21.71 10.34 4.60
N THR A 84 22.05 11.45 3.93
CA THR A 84 22.10 12.77 4.56
C THR A 84 20.70 13.24 4.97
N GLN A 85 20.62 14.27 5.82
CA GLN A 85 19.31 14.84 6.20
C GLN A 85 18.53 15.39 4.99
N GLU A 86 19.24 15.99 4.02
CA GLU A 86 18.64 16.49 2.79
C GLU A 86 18.08 15.35 1.92
N GLU A 87 18.87 14.28 1.74
CA GLU A 87 18.43 13.09 1.00
C GLU A 87 17.26 12.39 1.70
N ALA A 88 17.31 12.27 3.04
CA ALA A 88 16.22 11.71 3.82
C ALA A 88 14.94 12.54 3.67
N ARG A 89 15.03 13.88 3.65
CA ARG A 89 13.90 14.77 3.37
C ARG A 89 13.30 14.49 1.99
N ALA A 90 14.14 14.45 0.96
CA ALA A 90 13.67 14.16 -0.40
C ALA A 90 12.97 12.79 -0.50
N ILE A 91 13.50 11.75 0.16
CA ILE A 91 12.88 10.41 0.21
C ILE A 91 11.53 10.47 0.92
N ILE A 92 11.45 11.11 2.09
CA ILE A 92 10.23 11.20 2.89
C ILE A 92 9.14 11.97 2.15
N GLU A 93 9.45 13.14 1.60
CA GLU A 93 8.51 13.96 0.85
C GLU A 93 7.98 13.23 -0.40
N LYS A 94 8.88 12.58 -1.13
CA LYS A 94 8.49 11.79 -2.30
C LYS A 94 7.63 10.57 -1.92
N THR A 95 7.98 9.88 -0.86
CA THR A 95 7.21 8.77 -0.29
C THR A 95 5.78 9.21 0.05
N LYS A 96 5.65 10.31 0.79
CA LYS A 96 4.34 10.87 1.15
C LYS A 96 3.56 11.32 -0.10
N GLY A 97 4.21 12.00 -1.05
CA GLY A 97 3.62 12.44 -2.31
C GLY A 97 3.11 11.30 -3.20
N ARG A 98 3.65 10.09 -3.05
CA ARG A 98 3.16 8.87 -3.72
C ARG A 98 2.01 8.18 -2.98
N GLY A 99 1.54 8.75 -1.87
CA GLY A 99 0.42 8.23 -1.10
C GLY A 99 0.80 7.21 -0.03
N PHE A 100 2.09 6.92 0.17
CA PHE A 100 2.51 6.07 1.27
C PHE A 100 2.32 6.79 2.61
N ALA A 101 1.91 6.04 3.62
CA ALA A 101 1.70 6.56 4.97
C ALA A 101 2.79 6.11 5.96
N PHE A 102 3.60 5.12 5.56
CA PHE A 102 4.56 4.45 6.43
C PHE A 102 5.89 4.20 5.71
N ALA A 103 6.99 4.29 6.47
CA ALA A 103 8.31 3.86 6.04
C ALA A 103 8.92 2.91 7.08
N GLN A 104 9.33 1.70 6.65
CA GLN A 104 10.13 0.80 7.47
C GLN A 104 11.60 1.24 7.42
N VAL A 105 12.21 1.43 8.59
CA VAL A 105 13.61 1.82 8.69
C VAL A 105 14.32 1.00 9.76
N MET A 106 15.62 0.79 9.58
CA MET A 106 16.49 0.25 10.64
C MET A 106 17.24 1.41 11.29
N LEU A 107 17.10 1.54 12.60
CA LEU A 107 17.74 2.59 13.39
C LEU A 107 19.27 2.63 13.19
N LEU A 108 19.88 1.46 13.10
CA LEU A 108 21.34 1.30 12.96
C LEU A 108 21.74 0.87 11.53
N GLY A 109 20.79 0.87 10.60
CA GLY A 109 20.95 0.38 9.23
C GLY A 109 21.22 -1.13 9.16
N VAL A 110 21.29 -1.66 7.95
CA VAL A 110 21.60 -3.09 7.71
C VAL A 110 23.08 -3.34 7.99
N GLY A 111 23.38 -4.37 8.77
CA GLY A 111 24.74 -4.76 9.15
C GLY A 111 24.82 -5.24 10.60
N ASP A 112 25.96 -5.06 11.24
CA ASP A 112 26.23 -5.47 12.61
C ASP A 112 25.91 -4.38 13.68
N GLY A 113 25.44 -3.21 13.24
CA GLY A 113 25.10 -2.09 14.12
C GLY A 113 26.27 -1.23 14.57
N THR A 114 27.50 -1.52 14.11
CA THR A 114 28.71 -0.75 14.49
C THR A 114 29.21 0.20 13.41
N LYS A 115 28.64 0.09 12.21
CA LYS A 115 28.99 0.95 11.07
C LYS A 115 28.61 2.40 11.37
N PRO A 116 29.49 3.37 11.10
CA PRO A 116 29.17 4.78 11.25
C PRO A 116 28.09 5.23 10.28
N ASN A 117 27.37 6.29 10.62
CA ASN A 117 26.45 6.96 9.72
C ASN A 117 27.19 7.77 8.64
N VAL A 118 26.44 8.40 7.73
CA VAL A 118 26.97 9.21 6.62
C VAL A 118 27.87 10.36 7.07
N TYR A 119 27.79 10.77 8.35
CA TYR A 119 28.64 11.81 8.95
C TYR A 119 29.85 11.25 9.71
N GLY A 120 30.10 9.94 9.67
CA GLY A 120 31.22 9.27 10.32
C GLY A 120 31.01 8.93 11.79
N GLU A 121 29.80 9.16 12.33
CA GLU A 121 29.49 8.88 13.73
C GLU A 121 29.01 7.45 13.91
N LYS A 122 29.61 6.69 14.85
CA LYS A 122 29.14 5.37 15.27
C LYS A 122 27.97 5.50 16.25
N PRO A 123 27.02 4.54 16.29
CA PRO A 123 25.85 4.63 17.16
C PRO A 123 26.19 4.52 18.65
N TRP A 124 27.32 3.89 18.99
CA TRP A 124 27.70 3.61 20.37
C TRP A 124 29.18 3.94 20.64
N ILE A 125 29.45 4.44 21.83
CA ILE A 125 30.81 4.61 22.31
C ILE A 125 31.35 3.23 22.73
N ALA A 126 32.54 2.87 22.25
CA ALA A 126 33.19 1.58 22.51
C ALA A 126 32.28 0.37 22.18
N ASP A 127 31.45 0.50 21.12
CA ASP A 127 30.50 -0.53 20.65
C ASP A 127 29.56 -1.08 21.76
N ASN A 128 29.29 -0.28 22.80
CA ASN A 128 28.40 -0.63 23.89
C ASN A 128 27.03 0.07 23.76
N PRO A 129 25.91 -0.67 23.55
CA PRO A 129 24.59 -0.07 23.40
C PRO A 129 24.08 0.70 24.61
N LEU A 130 24.67 0.49 25.79
CA LEU A 130 24.34 1.25 27.00
C LEU A 130 25.08 2.60 27.09
N THR A 131 25.93 2.91 26.13
CA THR A 131 26.60 4.21 25.97
C THR A 131 26.35 4.79 24.58
N PRO A 132 25.12 5.24 24.30
CA PRO A 132 24.75 5.80 22.99
C PRO A 132 25.59 7.03 22.64
N ASN A 133 25.95 7.18 21.37
CA ASN A 133 26.65 8.35 20.86
C ASN A 133 25.63 9.41 20.44
N GLU A 134 25.50 10.49 21.20
CA GLU A 134 24.55 11.55 20.92
C GLU A 134 24.68 12.17 19.52
N ARG A 135 25.89 12.22 18.95
CA ARG A 135 26.08 12.76 17.58
C ARG A 135 25.42 11.87 16.53
N TYR A 136 25.47 10.55 16.69
CA TYR A 136 24.74 9.63 15.82
C TYR A 136 23.23 9.87 15.92
N PHE A 137 22.73 9.93 17.16
CA PHE A 137 21.30 10.05 17.40
C PHE A 137 20.73 11.44 17.09
N THR A 138 21.53 12.50 17.10
CA THR A 138 21.12 13.83 16.59
C THR A 138 20.73 13.75 15.10
N HIS A 139 21.44 12.95 14.30
CA HIS A 139 21.06 12.71 12.91
C HIS A 139 19.73 11.93 12.81
N VAL A 140 19.57 10.87 13.61
CA VAL A 140 18.32 10.10 13.64
C VAL A 140 17.15 10.99 14.06
N ASP A 141 17.33 11.86 15.05
CA ASP A 141 16.32 12.82 15.51
C ASP A 141 15.86 13.74 14.36
N ALA A 142 16.83 14.22 13.54
CA ALA A 142 16.51 15.05 12.39
C ALA A 142 15.66 14.28 11.37
N VAL A 143 16.01 13.02 11.05
CA VAL A 143 15.24 12.17 10.12
C VAL A 143 13.83 11.90 10.66
N VAL A 144 13.71 11.56 11.93
CA VAL A 144 12.42 11.34 12.60
C VAL A 144 11.58 12.63 12.64
N GLY A 145 12.25 13.78 12.88
CA GLY A 145 11.62 15.10 12.82
C GLY A 145 11.03 15.41 11.46
N ILE A 146 11.78 15.16 10.39
CA ILE A 146 11.32 15.34 8.99
C ILE A 146 10.11 14.42 8.71
N ALA A 147 10.15 13.18 9.15
CA ALA A 147 9.02 12.26 8.97
C ALA A 147 7.75 12.75 9.70
N ARG A 148 7.89 13.27 10.93
CA ARG A 148 6.80 13.87 11.70
C ARG A 148 6.22 15.10 10.99
N GLU A 149 7.06 16.01 10.48
CA GLU A 149 6.64 17.19 9.73
C GLU A 149 5.79 16.83 8.50
N ASN A 150 6.05 15.67 7.90
CA ASN A 150 5.36 15.14 6.73
C ASN A 150 4.22 14.18 7.06
N ASN A 151 3.85 13.98 8.33
CA ASN A 151 2.87 12.98 8.74
C ASN A 151 3.17 11.58 8.17
N LEU A 152 4.45 11.21 8.06
CA LEU A 152 4.89 9.88 7.66
C LEU A 152 5.25 9.07 8.91
N VAL A 153 4.59 7.93 9.10
CA VAL A 153 4.89 7.05 10.24
C VAL A 153 6.16 6.26 9.97
N ILE A 154 7.09 6.32 10.90
CA ILE A 154 8.30 5.48 10.89
C ILE A 154 8.00 4.16 11.61
N SER A 155 8.11 3.04 10.91
CA SER A 155 8.16 1.70 11.51
C SER A 155 9.63 1.38 11.80
N MET A 156 10.05 1.66 13.04
CA MET A 156 11.46 1.66 13.43
C MET A 156 11.91 0.30 13.96
N THR A 157 12.91 -0.28 13.30
CA THR A 157 13.58 -1.50 13.74
C THR A 157 14.78 -1.16 14.61
N ILE A 158 14.78 -1.67 15.85
CA ILE A 158 15.78 -1.34 16.88
C ILE A 158 16.77 -2.45 17.18
N PHE A 159 16.53 -3.66 16.64
CA PHE A 159 17.36 -4.85 16.81
C PHE A 159 17.47 -5.61 15.50
N HIS A 160 18.54 -6.38 15.35
CA HIS A 160 18.74 -7.34 14.26
C HIS A 160 19.60 -8.50 14.78
N GLN A 161 19.41 -9.69 14.21
CA GLN A 161 20.19 -10.86 14.62
C GLN A 161 21.72 -10.62 14.58
N ARG A 162 22.19 -9.75 13.67
CA ARG A 162 23.61 -9.39 13.56
C ARG A 162 24.09 -8.45 14.69
N TYR A 163 23.17 -7.81 15.43
CA TYR A 163 23.50 -6.95 16.58
C TYR A 163 23.69 -7.71 17.89
N ARG A 164 23.41 -9.02 17.93
CA ARG A 164 23.42 -9.84 19.17
C ARG A 164 24.73 -9.83 19.93
N LYS A 165 25.85 -9.55 19.28
CA LYS A 165 27.14 -9.39 19.96
C LYS A 165 27.17 -8.14 20.85
N ALA A 166 26.50 -7.08 20.44
CA ALA A 166 26.42 -5.81 21.18
C ALA A 166 25.16 -5.77 22.05
N ILE A 167 23.98 -6.01 21.49
CA ILE A 167 22.69 -6.04 22.19
C ILE A 167 22.44 -7.50 22.65
N THR A 168 23.02 -7.85 23.80
CA THR A 168 22.80 -9.16 24.44
C THR A 168 21.47 -9.19 25.16
N LEU A 169 21.03 -10.36 25.64
CA LEU A 169 19.80 -10.52 26.43
C LEU A 169 19.80 -9.58 27.63
N GLU A 170 20.91 -9.46 28.36
CA GLU A 170 21.05 -8.62 29.56
C GLU A 170 20.98 -7.12 29.26
N LYS A 171 21.33 -6.71 28.03
CA LYS A 171 21.34 -5.31 27.61
C LYS A 171 20.06 -4.89 26.88
N ALA A 172 19.30 -5.84 26.35
CA ALA A 172 18.18 -5.59 25.45
C ALA A 172 17.13 -4.66 26.03
N ARG A 173 16.72 -4.89 27.30
CA ARG A 173 15.71 -4.06 27.98
C ARG A 173 16.17 -2.63 28.18
N SER A 174 17.39 -2.43 28.69
CA SER A 174 17.95 -1.09 28.91
C SER A 174 18.16 -0.33 27.59
N TRP A 175 18.60 -1.03 26.55
CA TRP A 175 18.73 -0.46 25.19
C TRP A 175 17.37 0.00 24.66
N ALA A 176 16.36 -0.87 24.69
CA ALA A 176 15.02 -0.56 24.21
C ALA A 176 14.35 0.56 25.03
N GLN A 177 14.53 0.56 26.35
CA GLN A 177 14.02 1.60 27.23
C GLN A 177 14.63 2.97 26.91
N TRP A 178 15.95 3.02 26.64
CA TRP A 178 16.61 4.26 26.28
C TRP A 178 16.07 4.83 24.95
N ILE A 179 15.94 4.00 23.92
CA ILE A 179 15.37 4.39 22.62
C ILE A 179 13.93 4.88 22.77
N ALA A 180 13.11 4.13 23.51
CA ALA A 180 11.72 4.47 23.69
C ALA A 180 11.55 5.80 24.45
N ARG A 181 12.35 6.07 25.47
CA ARG A 181 12.35 7.38 26.17
C ARG A 181 12.72 8.53 25.25
N ARG A 182 13.68 8.32 24.32
CA ARG A 182 14.10 9.36 23.37
C ARG A 182 12.97 9.75 22.44
N TYR A 183 12.17 8.80 21.99
CA TYR A 183 11.12 9.03 20.98
C TYR A 183 9.69 8.95 21.53
N LYS A 184 9.48 8.91 22.84
CA LYS A 184 8.14 8.77 23.46
C LYS A 184 7.12 9.81 23.01
N ASP A 185 7.58 11.02 22.71
CA ASP A 185 6.76 12.17 22.32
C ASP A 185 6.67 12.34 20.77
N VAL A 186 7.13 11.36 19.99
CA VAL A 186 7.03 11.35 18.53
C VAL A 186 5.81 10.53 18.11
N PRO A 187 4.68 11.15 17.77
CA PRO A 187 3.44 10.41 17.56
C PRO A 187 3.45 9.53 16.29
N THR A 188 4.28 9.89 15.30
CA THR A 188 4.40 9.18 14.01
C THR A 188 5.42 8.05 14.08
N LEU A 189 5.26 7.14 15.06
CA LEU A 189 6.19 6.04 15.30
C LEU A 189 5.46 4.73 15.60
N VAL A 190 6.06 3.62 15.16
CA VAL A 190 5.70 2.24 15.50
C VAL A 190 6.99 1.46 15.72
N TRP A 191 7.03 0.63 16.76
CA TRP A 191 8.18 -0.22 17.04
C TRP A 191 8.08 -1.55 16.28
N SER A 192 8.95 -1.74 15.29
CA SER A 192 9.16 -3.04 14.62
C SER A 192 10.47 -3.63 15.12
N MET A 193 10.44 -4.36 16.25
CA MET A 193 11.64 -4.68 17.04
C MET A 193 12.78 -5.27 16.21
N THR A 194 12.49 -6.27 15.37
CA THR A 194 13.52 -6.92 14.52
C THR A 194 12.90 -7.52 13.26
N PRO A 195 13.60 -7.58 12.14
CA PRO A 195 13.32 -8.49 11.05
C PRO A 195 13.96 -9.86 11.30
N GLU A 196 13.56 -10.87 10.53
CA GLU A 196 14.16 -12.22 10.48
C GLU A 196 14.26 -12.90 11.86
N ALA A 197 13.21 -12.72 12.70
CA ALA A 197 13.19 -13.34 14.02
C ALA A 197 12.87 -14.83 13.94
N LYS A 198 13.60 -15.60 14.75
CA LYS A 198 13.39 -17.03 14.95
C LYS A 198 12.83 -17.32 16.33
N PRO A 199 12.23 -18.49 16.57
CA PRO A 199 11.69 -18.84 17.89
C PRO A 199 12.68 -18.69 19.04
N GLU A 200 13.95 -18.98 18.83
CA GLU A 200 15.01 -18.81 19.84
C GLU A 200 15.27 -17.33 20.23
N PHE A 201 14.71 -16.37 19.49
CA PHE A 201 14.81 -14.95 19.86
C PHE A 201 13.71 -14.51 20.83
N LEU A 202 12.74 -15.36 21.14
CA LEU A 202 11.62 -14.97 22.01
C LEU A 202 12.07 -14.37 23.37
N PRO A 203 13.10 -14.89 24.04
CA PRO A 203 13.59 -14.27 25.30
C PRO A 203 14.06 -12.82 25.10
N ILE A 204 14.84 -12.54 24.05
CA ILE A 204 15.34 -11.19 23.79
C ILE A 204 14.21 -10.25 23.31
N LEU A 205 13.23 -10.78 22.53
CA LEU A 205 12.05 -10.01 22.11
C LEU A 205 11.21 -9.56 23.30
N ARG A 206 11.05 -10.40 24.32
CA ARG A 206 10.35 -10.05 25.56
C ARG A 206 11.05 -8.92 26.32
N GLU A 207 12.37 -8.96 26.42
CA GLU A 207 13.15 -7.90 27.06
C GLU A 207 13.10 -6.59 26.26
N LEU A 208 13.21 -6.66 24.93
CA LEU A 208 13.05 -5.49 24.07
C LEU A 208 11.64 -4.87 24.24
N ALA A 209 10.59 -5.69 24.18
CA ALA A 209 9.21 -5.22 24.34
C ALA A 209 8.97 -4.59 25.74
N ALA A 210 9.47 -5.21 26.79
CA ALA A 210 9.39 -4.66 28.15
C ALA A 210 10.08 -3.29 28.23
N GLY A 211 11.30 -3.19 27.69
CA GLY A 211 12.03 -1.92 27.65
C GLY A 211 11.31 -0.84 26.85
N LEU A 212 10.71 -1.17 25.70
CA LEU A 212 9.90 -0.23 24.90
C LEU A 212 8.70 0.29 25.70
N ARG A 213 7.91 -0.62 26.30
CA ARG A 213 6.73 -0.23 27.11
C ARG A 213 7.11 0.64 28.33
N GLU A 214 8.23 0.33 28.98
CA GLU A 214 8.74 1.14 30.11
C GLU A 214 9.25 2.50 29.67
N GLY A 215 9.83 2.60 28.47
CA GLY A 215 10.42 3.82 27.98
C GLY A 215 9.40 4.83 27.48
N ASP A 216 8.36 4.38 26.76
CA ASP A 216 7.35 5.25 26.14
C ASP A 216 5.97 5.24 26.85
N GLY A 217 5.85 4.49 27.94
CA GLY A 217 4.58 4.38 28.68
C GLY A 217 3.50 3.61 27.92
N GLY A 218 3.86 2.80 26.94
CA GLY A 218 2.91 2.03 26.12
C GLY A 218 2.20 2.84 25.04
N THR A 219 2.76 3.96 24.65
CA THR A 219 2.16 4.89 23.67
C THR A 219 2.14 4.31 22.26
N HIS A 220 3.21 3.62 21.82
CA HIS A 220 3.36 3.15 20.44
C HIS A 220 3.10 1.65 20.31
N LEU A 221 2.58 1.28 19.15
CA LEU A 221 2.38 -0.13 18.80
C LEU A 221 3.73 -0.86 18.65
N ILE A 222 3.77 -2.12 19.05
CA ILE A 222 4.94 -3.00 18.98
C ILE A 222 4.65 -4.20 18.09
N THR A 223 5.60 -4.50 17.20
CA THR A 223 5.61 -5.70 16.39
C THR A 223 7.04 -6.20 16.16
N PHE A 224 7.18 -7.30 15.46
CA PHE A 224 8.43 -7.79 14.87
C PHE A 224 8.12 -8.57 13.59
N LYS A 225 9.12 -8.87 12.77
CA LYS A 225 8.98 -9.75 11.62
C LYS A 225 9.69 -11.08 11.88
N PRO A 226 9.03 -12.24 11.65
CA PRO A 226 9.68 -13.54 11.70
C PRO A 226 10.60 -13.72 10.49
N ASP A 227 11.35 -14.82 10.44
CA ASP A 227 12.07 -15.27 9.24
C ASP A 227 11.12 -15.28 8.01
N PRO A 228 11.66 -15.08 6.79
CA PRO A 228 10.85 -15.17 5.57
C PRO A 228 10.15 -16.54 5.45
N ALA A 229 9.10 -16.57 4.64
CA ALA A 229 8.35 -17.80 4.38
C ALA A 229 9.24 -19.07 4.35
N PRO A 230 8.76 -20.18 4.89
CA PRO A 230 7.40 -20.46 5.39
C PRO A 230 7.21 -20.28 6.92
N HIS A 231 7.90 -19.37 7.56
CA HIS A 231 7.90 -19.18 9.02
C HIS A 231 6.90 -18.11 9.48
N PRO A 232 5.64 -18.46 9.82
CA PRO A 232 4.64 -17.52 10.29
C PRO A 232 4.92 -17.03 11.72
N MET A 233 4.22 -15.96 12.13
CA MET A 233 4.29 -15.35 13.48
C MET A 233 3.88 -16.27 14.63
N GLY A 234 3.36 -17.46 14.36
CA GLY A 234 2.70 -18.33 15.33
C GLY A 234 3.44 -18.57 16.65
N PHE A 235 4.79 -18.52 16.65
CA PHE A 235 5.58 -18.73 17.87
C PHE A 235 5.44 -17.59 18.91
N ALA A 236 5.03 -16.38 18.50
CA ALA A 236 4.87 -15.22 19.37
C ALA A 236 3.46 -14.60 19.28
N HIS A 237 2.53 -15.22 18.58
CA HIS A 237 1.21 -14.64 18.37
C HIS A 237 0.43 -14.39 19.67
N ALA A 238 0.60 -15.27 20.66
CA ALA A 238 -0.05 -15.18 21.96
C ALA A 238 0.60 -14.17 22.93
N GLU A 239 1.73 -13.56 22.57
CA GLU A 239 2.41 -12.58 23.42
C GLU A 239 1.56 -11.30 23.55
N ASP A 240 1.38 -10.84 24.79
CA ASP A 240 0.55 -9.66 25.10
C ASP A 240 1.15 -8.34 24.59
N TRP A 241 2.48 -8.29 24.46
CA TRP A 241 3.19 -7.12 23.97
C TRP A 241 3.06 -6.96 22.44
N LEU A 242 2.67 -8.01 21.70
CA LEU A 242 2.52 -7.97 20.26
C LEU A 242 1.19 -7.36 19.86
N ASP A 243 1.19 -6.16 19.30
CA ASP A 243 -0.03 -5.46 18.91
C ASP A 243 -0.58 -5.92 17.56
N PHE A 244 0.28 -6.26 16.60
CA PHE A 244 -0.10 -6.73 15.27
C PHE A 244 0.93 -7.69 14.66
N SER A 245 0.48 -8.57 13.79
CA SER A 245 1.31 -9.56 13.11
C SER A 245 1.97 -8.99 11.87
N CYS A 246 3.27 -9.23 11.70
CA CYS A 246 3.99 -8.96 10.46
C CYS A 246 4.41 -10.26 9.78
N LEU A 247 4.41 -10.23 8.45
CA LEU A 247 4.84 -11.34 7.61
C LEU A 247 5.88 -10.87 6.61
N GLN A 248 6.75 -11.75 6.17
CA GLN A 248 7.62 -11.52 5.03
C GLN A 248 7.76 -12.80 4.20
N THR A 249 7.76 -12.64 2.89
CA THR A 249 7.83 -13.76 1.96
C THR A 249 9.01 -13.70 1.01
N TRP A 250 9.63 -12.52 0.83
CA TRP A 250 10.69 -12.32 -0.14
C TRP A 250 10.28 -12.87 -1.52
N LYS A 251 11.04 -13.83 -2.07
CA LYS A 251 10.80 -14.45 -3.38
C LYS A 251 9.63 -15.42 -3.44
N TRP A 252 9.11 -15.87 -2.29
CA TRP A 252 8.02 -16.84 -2.23
C TRP A 252 6.66 -16.14 -2.29
N VAL A 253 6.37 -15.52 -3.46
CA VAL A 253 5.13 -14.74 -3.67
C VAL A 253 3.89 -15.61 -3.49
N GLU A 254 3.96 -16.90 -3.84
CA GLU A 254 2.91 -17.90 -3.65
C GLU A 254 2.55 -18.13 -2.18
N GLN A 255 3.42 -17.75 -1.25
CA GLN A 255 3.17 -17.86 0.19
C GLN A 255 2.39 -16.69 0.79
N ILE A 256 2.23 -15.57 0.07
CA ILE A 256 1.52 -14.39 0.59
C ILE A 256 0.10 -14.75 1.02
N HIS A 257 -0.70 -15.31 0.12
CA HIS A 257 -2.10 -15.63 0.41
C HIS A 257 -2.27 -16.67 1.54
N PRO A 258 -1.59 -17.83 1.53
CA PRO A 258 -1.75 -18.82 2.60
C PRO A 258 -1.27 -18.29 3.95
N MET A 259 -0.12 -17.60 4.02
CA MET A 259 0.40 -17.06 5.28
C MET A 259 -0.50 -15.96 5.84
N VAL A 260 -0.93 -14.99 5.01
CA VAL A 260 -1.85 -13.93 5.45
C VAL A 260 -3.17 -14.53 5.92
N THR A 261 -3.74 -15.48 5.16
CA THR A 261 -5.01 -16.13 5.52
C THR A 261 -4.88 -16.91 6.83
N GLN A 262 -3.76 -17.56 7.08
CA GLN A 262 -3.49 -18.25 8.33
C GLN A 262 -3.45 -17.25 9.50
N GLU A 263 -2.65 -16.19 9.41
CA GLU A 263 -2.52 -15.16 10.47
C GLU A 263 -3.85 -14.44 10.71
N TYR A 264 -4.59 -14.11 9.65
CA TYR A 264 -5.91 -13.47 9.74
C TYR A 264 -6.92 -14.28 10.58
N ARG A 265 -6.78 -15.62 10.63
CA ARG A 265 -7.66 -16.54 11.37
C ARG A 265 -7.22 -16.84 12.79
N LEU A 266 -6.02 -16.41 13.19
CA LEU A 266 -5.52 -16.69 14.52
C LEU A 266 -6.32 -15.97 15.61
N SER A 267 -6.31 -16.56 16.81
CA SER A 267 -6.85 -15.97 18.03
C SER A 267 -5.72 -15.83 19.08
N PRO A 268 -5.64 -14.70 19.77
CA PRO A 268 -6.49 -13.50 19.66
C PRO A 268 -6.33 -12.81 18.31
N THR A 269 -7.39 -12.18 17.81
CA THR A 269 -7.35 -11.42 16.55
C THR A 269 -6.33 -10.29 16.64
N LYS A 270 -5.50 -10.14 15.60
CA LYS A 270 -4.54 -9.03 15.45
C LYS A 270 -4.58 -8.53 14.01
N PRO A 271 -4.36 -7.23 13.74
CA PRO A 271 -4.13 -6.76 12.39
C PRO A 271 -2.94 -7.49 11.76
N VAL A 272 -2.99 -7.72 10.46
CA VAL A 272 -1.91 -8.40 9.72
C VAL A 272 -1.27 -7.42 8.74
N LEU A 273 0.05 -7.41 8.70
CA LEU A 273 0.86 -6.63 7.78
C LEU A 273 1.78 -7.57 6.98
N MET A 274 1.60 -7.60 5.66
CA MET A 274 2.62 -8.12 4.75
C MET A 274 3.74 -7.08 4.64
N ALA A 275 4.75 -7.25 5.49
CA ALA A 275 5.75 -6.23 5.73
C ALA A 275 6.91 -6.26 4.72
N GLU A 276 7.15 -7.42 4.07
CA GLU A 276 8.26 -7.54 3.13
C GLU A 276 8.03 -8.66 2.12
N GLY A 277 7.74 -8.27 0.88
CA GLY A 277 7.74 -9.14 -0.29
C GLY A 277 9.03 -9.05 -1.09
N ALA A 278 9.00 -9.47 -2.34
CA ALA A 278 10.07 -9.22 -3.29
C ALA A 278 10.09 -7.74 -3.69
N TYR A 279 11.25 -7.11 -3.64
CA TYR A 279 11.41 -5.69 -3.94
C TYR A 279 11.51 -5.42 -5.44
N GLU A 280 10.85 -4.37 -5.91
CA GLU A 280 10.97 -3.90 -7.31
C GLU A 280 12.44 -3.71 -7.68
N ALA A 281 12.82 -4.15 -8.88
CA ALA A 281 14.18 -4.19 -9.40
C ALA A 281 15.18 -5.05 -8.58
N GLY A 282 14.71 -5.93 -7.69
CA GLY A 282 15.58 -6.87 -6.96
C GLY A 282 15.97 -8.06 -7.83
N SER A 283 17.27 -8.29 -8.00
CA SER A 283 17.80 -9.42 -8.76
C SER A 283 18.05 -10.67 -7.92
N GLU A 284 18.06 -10.54 -6.59
CA GLU A 284 18.33 -11.62 -5.65
C GLU A 284 17.22 -12.65 -5.51
N TYR A 285 16.06 -12.38 -6.04
CA TYR A 285 14.87 -13.25 -5.93
C TYR A 285 14.82 -14.36 -6.97
N GLY A 286 15.69 -14.32 -8.00
CA GLY A 286 15.74 -15.31 -9.08
C GLY A 286 14.70 -15.09 -10.18
N PHE A 287 13.99 -13.94 -10.15
CA PHE A 287 13.10 -13.46 -11.20
C PHE A 287 13.07 -11.93 -11.19
N ASP A 288 12.67 -11.33 -12.32
CA ASP A 288 12.54 -9.87 -12.42
C ASP A 288 11.28 -9.40 -11.69
N VAL A 289 11.47 -8.63 -10.63
CA VAL A 289 10.35 -8.03 -9.89
C VAL A 289 9.88 -6.78 -10.62
N THR A 290 9.02 -6.99 -11.59
CA THR A 290 8.39 -5.92 -12.41
C THR A 290 7.27 -5.21 -11.64
N PRO A 291 6.76 -4.05 -12.12
CA PRO A 291 5.58 -3.41 -11.54
C PRO A 291 4.35 -4.31 -11.45
N LEU A 292 4.18 -5.26 -12.38
CA LEU A 292 3.11 -6.27 -12.28
C LEU A 292 3.27 -7.16 -11.05
N TRP A 293 4.48 -7.61 -10.73
CA TRP A 293 4.75 -8.38 -9.52
C TRP A 293 4.53 -7.56 -8.25
N VAL A 294 4.86 -6.26 -8.28
CA VAL A 294 4.56 -5.34 -7.16
C VAL A 294 3.05 -5.26 -6.91
N ARG A 295 2.24 -5.07 -7.97
CA ARG A 295 0.78 -5.04 -7.85
C ARG A 295 0.21 -6.37 -7.34
N ARG A 296 0.64 -7.49 -7.91
CA ARG A 296 0.21 -8.84 -7.48
C ARG A 296 0.42 -9.03 -5.98
N GLN A 297 1.62 -8.77 -5.48
CA GLN A 297 1.93 -8.91 -4.05
C GLN A 297 1.01 -8.07 -3.17
N ALA A 298 0.76 -6.81 -3.56
CA ALA A 298 -0.10 -5.91 -2.80
C ALA A 298 -1.57 -6.37 -2.82
N TYR A 299 -2.14 -6.68 -3.99
CA TYR A 299 -3.51 -7.18 -4.07
C TYR A 299 -3.68 -8.53 -3.35
N TYR A 300 -2.69 -9.44 -3.44
CA TYR A 300 -2.73 -10.70 -2.70
C TYR A 300 -2.76 -10.47 -1.18
N SER A 301 -2.00 -9.49 -0.70
CA SER A 301 -1.99 -9.11 0.72
C SER A 301 -3.34 -8.53 1.16
N PHE A 302 -3.82 -7.50 0.48
CA PHE A 302 -5.05 -6.81 0.87
C PHE A 302 -6.29 -7.72 0.77
N LEU A 303 -6.42 -8.49 -0.32
CA LEU A 303 -7.58 -9.37 -0.49
C LEU A 303 -7.55 -10.62 0.39
N ALA A 304 -6.38 -10.96 0.95
CA ALA A 304 -6.26 -11.96 2.00
C ALA A 304 -6.48 -11.40 3.42
N GLY A 305 -6.66 -10.08 3.58
CA GLY A 305 -6.96 -9.41 4.85
C GLY A 305 -5.78 -8.76 5.56
N ALA A 306 -4.65 -8.53 4.87
CA ALA A 306 -3.50 -7.81 5.39
C ALA A 306 -3.33 -6.43 4.76
N SER A 307 -2.65 -5.54 5.46
CA SER A 307 -2.01 -4.35 4.89
C SER A 307 -0.73 -4.73 4.15
N HIS A 308 -0.11 -3.80 3.42
CA HIS A 308 1.07 -4.10 2.59
C HIS A 308 2.16 -3.04 2.70
N THR A 309 3.42 -3.48 2.60
CA THR A 309 4.60 -2.63 2.50
C THR A 309 5.40 -2.99 1.26
N TYR A 310 5.66 -1.99 0.46
CA TYR A 310 6.45 -2.01 -0.78
C TYR A 310 7.94 -1.87 -0.49
N GLY A 311 8.79 -2.32 -1.40
CA GLY A 311 10.21 -2.05 -1.40
C GLY A 311 10.77 -1.88 -2.81
N HIS A 312 11.81 -1.09 -2.95
CA HIS A 312 12.61 -0.98 -4.17
C HIS A 312 14.07 -1.24 -3.84
N ASN A 313 14.70 -2.12 -4.62
CA ASN A 313 16.06 -2.59 -4.36
C ASN A 313 17.06 -1.44 -4.25
N ASP A 314 17.02 -0.50 -5.18
CA ASP A 314 18.04 0.54 -5.27
C ASP A 314 17.94 1.58 -4.17
N SER A 315 16.71 1.93 -3.73
CA SER A 315 16.55 2.95 -2.70
C SER A 315 17.00 2.45 -1.32
N TRP A 316 16.61 1.23 -0.91
CA TRP A 316 17.03 0.76 0.40
C TRP A 316 18.51 0.42 0.49
N ARG A 317 19.17 0.08 -0.64
CA ARG A 317 20.60 -0.24 -0.72
C ARG A 317 21.49 0.99 -0.94
N VAL A 318 20.88 2.18 -1.14
CA VAL A 318 21.63 3.42 -1.44
C VAL A 318 22.48 3.28 -2.71
N LEU A 319 21.93 2.61 -3.75
CA LEU A 319 22.62 2.47 -5.03
C LEU A 319 22.61 3.81 -5.79
N PRO A 320 23.50 4.04 -6.76
CA PRO A 320 23.57 5.32 -7.51
C PRO A 320 22.23 5.73 -8.16
N THR A 321 21.36 4.78 -8.42
CA THR A 321 20.01 4.94 -9.03
C THR A 321 18.89 5.16 -8.02
N TRP A 322 19.20 5.34 -6.73
CA TRP A 322 18.17 5.44 -5.68
C TRP A 322 17.17 6.59 -5.90
N LYS A 323 17.59 7.71 -6.51
CA LYS A 323 16.68 8.83 -6.80
C LYS A 323 15.64 8.45 -7.85
N GLN A 324 16.05 7.75 -8.90
CA GLN A 324 15.16 7.22 -9.94
C GLN A 324 14.20 6.17 -9.37
N ALA A 325 14.67 5.37 -8.41
CA ALA A 325 13.86 4.37 -7.71
C ALA A 325 12.64 4.96 -6.97
N LEU A 326 12.72 6.21 -6.52
CA LEU A 326 11.59 6.90 -5.89
C LEU A 326 10.44 7.19 -6.88
N ASP A 327 10.72 7.15 -8.19
CA ASP A 327 9.74 7.33 -9.27
C ASP A 327 9.37 6.02 -9.97
N ALA A 328 9.76 4.89 -9.40
CA ALA A 328 9.48 3.58 -9.98
C ALA A 328 7.99 3.35 -10.23
N PRO A 329 7.64 2.70 -11.36
CA PRO A 329 6.24 2.49 -11.73
C PRO A 329 5.43 1.70 -10.70
N GLY A 330 6.04 0.71 -10.02
CA GLY A 330 5.36 -0.07 -8.97
C GLY A 330 4.87 0.82 -7.83
N ALA A 331 5.71 1.74 -7.33
CA ALA A 331 5.32 2.69 -6.30
C ALA A 331 4.12 3.55 -6.73
N THR A 332 4.13 4.04 -7.98
CA THR A 332 3.04 4.85 -8.53
C THR A 332 1.73 4.06 -8.61
N GLN A 333 1.81 2.81 -9.08
CA GLN A 333 0.65 1.93 -9.25
C GLN A 333 0.04 1.48 -7.91
N LEU A 334 0.82 1.42 -6.84
CA LEU A 334 0.28 1.21 -5.49
C LEU A 334 -0.52 2.43 -4.98
N GLY A 335 -0.21 3.62 -5.45
CA GLY A 335 -1.07 4.79 -5.25
C GLY A 335 -2.46 4.62 -5.87
N VAL A 336 -2.54 4.00 -7.06
CA VAL A 336 -3.82 3.61 -7.69
C VAL A 336 -4.58 2.62 -6.81
N LEU A 337 -3.91 1.56 -6.35
CA LEU A 337 -4.51 0.59 -5.43
C LEU A 337 -5.11 1.29 -4.20
N LYS A 338 -4.35 2.15 -3.53
CA LYS A 338 -4.84 2.89 -2.36
C LYS A 338 -6.09 3.70 -2.68
N LYS A 339 -6.09 4.44 -3.81
CA LYS A 339 -7.24 5.23 -4.24
C LYS A 339 -8.48 4.34 -4.43
N VAL A 340 -8.33 3.22 -5.13
CA VAL A 340 -9.43 2.26 -5.35
C VAL A 340 -10.02 1.78 -4.03
N PHE A 341 -9.19 1.44 -3.05
CA PHE A 341 -9.70 1.02 -1.73
C PHE A 341 -10.40 2.17 -1.00
N LEU A 342 -9.81 3.36 -0.95
CA LEU A 342 -10.36 4.50 -0.21
C LEU A 342 -11.69 5.00 -0.81
N GLU A 343 -11.94 4.79 -2.09
CA GLU A 343 -13.23 5.06 -2.73
C GLU A 343 -14.34 4.09 -2.30
N ARG A 344 -14.00 2.96 -1.69
CA ARG A 344 -14.98 1.98 -1.20
C ARG A 344 -15.45 2.35 0.20
N LYS A 345 -16.75 2.52 0.36
CA LYS A 345 -17.34 2.85 1.66
C LYS A 345 -16.96 1.81 2.70
N GLU A 346 -16.41 2.24 3.83
CA GLU A 346 -15.97 1.35 4.91
C GLU A 346 -15.00 0.26 4.44
N TRP A 347 -14.00 0.63 3.62
CA TRP A 347 -13.00 -0.28 3.06
C TRP A 347 -12.32 -1.16 4.12
N TRP A 348 -12.22 -0.70 5.36
CA TRP A 348 -11.63 -1.42 6.51
C TRP A 348 -12.47 -2.61 7.00
N ARG A 349 -13.73 -2.73 6.57
CA ARG A 349 -14.60 -3.88 6.83
C ARG A 349 -14.49 -4.95 5.75
N LEU A 350 -13.35 -4.99 5.06
CA LEU A 350 -13.02 -6.04 4.10
C LEU A 350 -12.89 -7.39 4.82
N VAL A 351 -13.51 -8.41 4.24
CA VAL A 351 -13.33 -9.82 4.61
C VAL A 351 -12.91 -10.62 3.38
N PRO A 352 -11.83 -11.43 3.48
CA PRO A 352 -11.48 -12.37 2.43
C PRO A 352 -12.62 -13.36 2.18
N ASP A 353 -13.06 -13.52 0.93
CA ASP A 353 -14.14 -14.45 0.60
C ASP A 353 -13.94 -15.07 -0.79
N GLN A 354 -13.25 -16.20 -0.85
CA GLN A 354 -13.06 -16.94 -2.10
C GLN A 354 -14.34 -17.64 -2.59
N ALA A 355 -15.37 -17.77 -1.73
CA ALA A 355 -16.66 -18.27 -2.14
C ALA A 355 -17.47 -17.27 -3.00
N VAL A 356 -16.91 -16.10 -3.32
CA VAL A 356 -17.37 -15.22 -4.41
C VAL A 356 -17.24 -15.94 -5.75
N PHE A 357 -16.15 -16.68 -5.97
CA PHE A 357 -15.96 -17.47 -7.17
C PHE A 357 -16.84 -18.73 -7.16
N ALA A 358 -17.58 -18.94 -8.25
CA ALA A 358 -18.15 -20.24 -8.60
C ALA A 358 -17.16 -21.06 -9.42
N SER A 359 -16.33 -20.39 -10.25
CA SER A 359 -15.21 -21.00 -10.99
C SER A 359 -14.12 -19.95 -11.27
N GLY A 360 -12.89 -20.42 -11.51
CA GLY A 360 -11.75 -19.56 -11.90
C GLY A 360 -11.04 -18.87 -10.73
N GLY A 361 -11.45 -19.07 -9.48
CA GLY A 361 -10.70 -18.67 -8.30
C GLY A 361 -9.42 -19.50 -8.16
N GLN A 362 -8.30 -18.85 -7.79
CA GLN A 362 -6.98 -19.48 -7.71
C GLN A 362 -6.25 -18.96 -6.48
N THR A 363 -6.03 -19.83 -5.49
CA THR A 363 -5.34 -19.49 -4.23
C THR A 363 -3.96 -20.11 -4.10
N ASN A 364 -3.56 -20.95 -5.04
CA ASN A 364 -2.29 -21.67 -5.05
C ASN A 364 -1.46 -21.31 -6.29
N GLY A 365 -0.15 -21.37 -6.18
CA GLY A 365 0.79 -20.99 -7.23
C GLY A 365 1.18 -19.53 -7.20
N GLN A 366 1.93 -19.08 -8.18
CA GLN A 366 2.45 -17.71 -8.25
C GLN A 366 1.44 -16.68 -8.75
N ILE A 367 0.52 -17.12 -9.60
CA ILE A 367 -0.53 -16.26 -10.18
C ILE A 367 -1.85 -16.64 -9.53
N LEU A 368 -2.41 -15.69 -8.78
CA LEU A 368 -3.62 -15.92 -7.98
C LEU A 368 -4.79 -15.11 -8.54
N ASN A 369 -6.00 -15.68 -8.38
CA ASN A 369 -7.27 -15.00 -8.61
C ASN A 369 -8.03 -14.96 -7.30
N LEU A 370 -8.09 -13.80 -6.66
CA LEU A 370 -8.54 -13.63 -5.29
C LEU A 370 -9.78 -12.75 -5.22
N ALA A 371 -10.61 -13.02 -4.23
CA ALA A 371 -11.78 -12.22 -3.96
C ALA A 371 -11.87 -11.85 -2.47
N ALA A 372 -12.36 -10.65 -2.24
CA ALA A 372 -12.76 -10.15 -0.94
C ALA A 372 -14.02 -9.31 -1.08
N ARG A 373 -14.75 -9.12 0.02
CA ARG A 373 -15.94 -8.29 0.02
C ARG A 373 -16.03 -7.45 1.29
N HIS A 374 -16.89 -6.45 1.25
CA HIS A 374 -17.35 -5.80 2.46
C HIS A 374 -18.08 -6.82 3.36
N GLN A 375 -17.85 -6.76 4.65
CA GLN A 375 -18.50 -7.66 5.62
C GLN A 375 -20.01 -7.76 5.42
N ASP A 376 -20.68 -6.62 5.17
CA ASP A 376 -22.13 -6.56 4.93
C ASP A 376 -22.50 -6.57 3.43
N GLY A 377 -21.58 -6.96 2.54
CA GLY A 377 -21.82 -7.08 1.11
C GLY A 377 -22.02 -5.77 0.33
N ARG A 378 -21.58 -4.62 0.85
CA ARG A 378 -21.73 -3.32 0.17
C ARG A 378 -20.93 -3.21 -1.13
N TRP A 379 -19.90 -4.01 -1.26
CA TRP A 379 -19.07 -4.15 -2.44
C TRP A 379 -18.36 -5.50 -2.41
N VAL A 380 -17.97 -5.96 -3.60
CA VAL A 380 -17.11 -7.12 -3.82
C VAL A 380 -15.95 -6.68 -4.69
N MET A 381 -14.74 -7.14 -4.38
CA MET A 381 -13.52 -6.98 -5.18
C MET A 381 -13.02 -8.34 -5.63
N VAL A 382 -12.71 -8.47 -6.92
CA VAL A 382 -12.11 -9.68 -7.50
C VAL A 382 -10.87 -9.26 -8.27
N TYR A 383 -9.71 -9.70 -7.84
CA TYR A 383 -8.45 -9.45 -8.52
C TYR A 383 -8.01 -10.68 -9.31
N LEU A 384 -7.72 -10.48 -10.59
CA LEU A 384 -7.22 -11.48 -11.51
C LEU A 384 -5.75 -11.15 -11.80
N GLY A 385 -4.86 -12.03 -11.34
CA GLY A 385 -3.42 -11.84 -11.52
C GLY A 385 -2.92 -12.01 -12.95
N ASP A 386 -3.76 -12.56 -13.85
CA ASP A 386 -3.49 -12.74 -15.26
C ASP A 386 -4.82 -12.82 -16.03
N LYS A 387 -4.75 -13.05 -17.34
CA LYS A 387 -5.92 -13.29 -18.19
C LYS A 387 -6.72 -14.49 -17.67
N ALA A 388 -7.99 -14.29 -17.44
CA ALA A 388 -8.88 -15.32 -16.92
C ALA A 388 -10.31 -15.16 -17.44
N THR A 389 -11.00 -16.30 -17.57
CA THR A 389 -12.46 -16.39 -17.63
C THR A 389 -12.92 -17.09 -16.39
N PHE A 390 -13.90 -16.52 -15.70
CA PHE A 390 -14.35 -16.99 -14.39
C PHE A 390 -15.83 -16.69 -14.20
N SER A 391 -16.45 -17.37 -13.23
CA SER A 391 -17.83 -17.12 -12.84
C SER A 391 -17.91 -16.80 -11.36
N ILE A 392 -18.80 -15.90 -10.99
CA ILE A 392 -18.98 -15.43 -9.61
C ILE A 392 -20.43 -15.45 -9.18
N HIS A 393 -20.63 -15.55 -7.89
CA HIS A 393 -21.93 -15.45 -7.23
C HIS A 393 -22.28 -13.98 -6.96
N LEU A 394 -23.24 -13.41 -7.72
CA LEU A 394 -23.65 -12.01 -7.58
C LEU A 394 -24.36 -11.72 -6.26
N ASN A 395 -25.04 -12.70 -5.66
CA ASN A 395 -25.71 -12.59 -4.36
C ASN A 395 -24.76 -12.37 -3.16
N LYS A 396 -23.44 -12.29 -3.40
CA LYS A 396 -22.45 -11.82 -2.42
C LYS A 396 -22.46 -10.30 -2.22
N VAL A 397 -23.05 -9.55 -3.15
CA VAL A 397 -23.42 -8.16 -2.98
C VAL A 397 -24.75 -8.09 -2.27
N SER A 398 -24.87 -7.37 -1.15
CA SER A 398 -26.11 -7.23 -0.39
C SER A 398 -27.01 -6.13 -0.97
N GLY A 399 -28.30 -6.23 -0.68
CA GLY A 399 -29.27 -5.16 -0.98
C GLY A 399 -30.01 -5.42 -2.28
N ASP A 400 -30.02 -4.46 -3.17
CA ASP A 400 -30.93 -4.30 -4.29
C ASP A 400 -31.03 -5.46 -5.28
N ARG A 401 -32.00 -5.35 -6.17
CA ARG A 401 -32.27 -6.36 -7.22
C ARG A 401 -31.18 -6.40 -8.29
N MET A 402 -30.33 -5.36 -8.37
CA MET A 402 -29.32 -5.20 -9.41
C MET A 402 -27.96 -4.90 -8.81
N VAL A 403 -26.91 -5.36 -9.49
CA VAL A 403 -25.49 -5.15 -9.18
C VAL A 403 -24.83 -4.43 -10.35
N ASP A 404 -24.12 -3.36 -10.06
CA ASP A 404 -23.27 -2.67 -11.03
C ASP A 404 -21.92 -3.36 -11.05
N ALA A 405 -21.41 -3.66 -12.26
CA ALA A 405 -20.10 -4.25 -12.46
C ALA A 405 -19.17 -3.29 -13.23
N CYS A 406 -17.95 -3.16 -12.74
CA CYS A 406 -16.95 -2.28 -13.32
C CYS A 406 -15.55 -2.93 -13.29
N TRP A 407 -14.85 -2.90 -14.42
CA TRP A 407 -13.42 -3.19 -14.46
C TRP A 407 -12.61 -1.97 -14.07
N ILE A 408 -11.54 -2.17 -13.31
CA ILE A 408 -10.51 -1.16 -13.04
C ILE A 408 -9.16 -1.71 -13.51
N ASP A 409 -8.44 -0.93 -14.31
CA ASP A 409 -7.05 -1.23 -14.67
C ASP A 409 -6.14 -0.92 -13.46
N PRO A 410 -5.49 -1.93 -12.86
CA PRO A 410 -4.65 -1.71 -11.67
C PRO A 410 -3.43 -0.82 -11.93
N ARG A 411 -3.05 -0.60 -13.19
CA ARG A 411 -1.91 0.24 -13.59
C ARG A 411 -2.25 1.72 -13.54
N THR A 412 -3.46 2.08 -13.97
CA THR A 412 -3.86 3.47 -14.25
C THR A 412 -5.00 3.97 -13.38
N GLY A 413 -5.82 3.06 -12.83
CA GLY A 413 -7.08 3.37 -12.17
C GLY A 413 -8.22 3.67 -13.15
N GLU A 414 -8.00 3.52 -14.45
CA GLU A 414 -9.06 3.67 -15.45
C GLU A 414 -10.19 2.66 -15.18
N SER A 415 -11.41 3.15 -15.16
CA SER A 415 -12.60 2.35 -14.91
C SER A 415 -13.40 2.13 -16.17
N LYS A 416 -13.90 0.91 -16.37
CA LYS A 416 -14.78 0.53 -17.49
C LYS A 416 -16.03 -0.15 -16.95
N VAL A 417 -17.17 0.54 -17.04
CA VAL A 417 -18.47 -0.06 -16.68
C VAL A 417 -18.77 -1.22 -17.62
N ILE A 418 -19.14 -2.37 -17.04
CA ILE A 418 -19.48 -3.59 -17.79
C ILE A 418 -20.99 -3.64 -18.02
N GLY A 419 -21.79 -3.34 -16.99
CA GLY A 419 -23.23 -3.38 -17.06
C GLY A 419 -23.90 -3.50 -15.70
N HIS A 420 -25.18 -3.77 -15.74
CA HIS A 420 -26.06 -4.00 -14.60
C HIS A 420 -26.60 -5.43 -14.68
N PHE A 421 -26.44 -6.18 -13.61
CA PHE A 421 -26.79 -7.60 -13.57
C PHE A 421 -27.80 -7.86 -12.44
N PRO A 422 -28.76 -8.81 -12.60
CA PRO A 422 -29.60 -9.21 -11.49
C PRO A 422 -28.77 -9.73 -10.31
N ASN A 423 -29.12 -9.28 -9.10
CA ASN A 423 -28.42 -9.73 -7.88
C ASN A 423 -28.83 -11.16 -7.49
N SER A 424 -28.73 -12.07 -8.42
CA SER A 424 -29.07 -13.49 -8.23
C SER A 424 -28.37 -14.37 -9.25
N GLY A 425 -27.95 -15.57 -8.82
CA GLY A 425 -27.35 -16.54 -9.72
C GLY A 425 -25.85 -16.32 -9.95
N LEU A 426 -25.40 -16.80 -11.07
CA LEU A 426 -24.01 -16.78 -11.52
C LEU A 426 -23.87 -15.86 -12.73
N GLU A 427 -22.78 -15.12 -12.76
CA GLU A 427 -22.40 -14.32 -13.91
C GLU A 427 -20.94 -14.63 -14.29
N SER A 428 -20.68 -14.68 -15.60
CA SER A 428 -19.36 -15.01 -16.12
C SER A 428 -18.70 -13.76 -16.72
N PHE A 429 -17.43 -13.58 -16.36
CA PHE A 429 -16.63 -12.46 -16.81
C PHE A 429 -15.33 -12.94 -17.44
N SER A 430 -14.77 -12.14 -18.34
CA SER A 430 -13.42 -12.31 -18.87
C SER A 430 -12.65 -11.04 -18.70
N THR A 431 -11.38 -11.15 -18.33
CA THR A 431 -10.47 -9.99 -18.19
C THR A 431 -10.40 -9.20 -19.48
N PRO A 432 -10.33 -7.86 -19.42
CA PRO A 432 -10.22 -7.02 -20.61
C PRO A 432 -9.01 -7.36 -21.48
N VAL A 433 -9.19 -7.37 -22.79
CA VAL A 433 -8.10 -7.64 -23.73
C VAL A 433 -7.01 -6.56 -23.62
N GLY A 434 -5.75 -6.99 -23.57
CA GLY A 434 -4.59 -6.10 -23.47
C GLY A 434 -4.21 -5.68 -22.05
N TRP A 435 -4.96 -6.11 -21.01
CA TRP A 435 -4.58 -5.90 -19.62
C TRP A 435 -3.70 -7.05 -19.12
N GLU A 436 -2.70 -6.72 -18.29
CA GLU A 436 -1.80 -7.70 -17.68
C GLU A 436 -2.45 -8.40 -16.49
N ASP A 437 -3.16 -7.62 -15.69
CA ASP A 437 -3.96 -7.97 -14.53
C ASP A 437 -5.23 -7.12 -14.52
N ALA A 438 -6.23 -7.48 -13.73
CA ALA A 438 -7.51 -6.76 -13.73
C ALA A 438 -8.18 -6.82 -12.36
N LEU A 439 -8.90 -5.74 -12.01
CA LEU A 439 -9.72 -5.69 -10.81
C LEU A 439 -11.19 -5.51 -11.21
N LEU A 440 -12.04 -6.45 -10.83
CA LEU A 440 -13.49 -6.34 -10.94
C LEU A 440 -14.06 -5.82 -9.64
N ILE A 441 -14.88 -4.78 -9.73
CA ILE A 441 -15.66 -4.22 -8.62
C ILE A 441 -17.14 -4.47 -8.88
N LEU A 442 -17.83 -4.96 -7.86
CA LEU A 442 -19.29 -5.10 -7.85
C LEU A 442 -19.86 -4.30 -6.69
N GLU A 443 -20.89 -3.53 -6.96
CA GLU A 443 -21.60 -2.71 -5.98
C GLU A 443 -23.13 -2.80 -6.21
N PRO A 444 -23.97 -2.57 -5.17
CA PRO A 444 -25.42 -2.42 -5.37
C PRO A 444 -25.70 -1.30 -6.36
N SER A 445 -26.58 -1.55 -7.33
CA SER A 445 -26.98 -0.51 -8.27
C SER A 445 -27.72 0.62 -7.56
N ARG A 446 -27.36 1.84 -7.86
CA ARG A 446 -27.99 3.06 -7.29
C ARG A 446 -29.23 3.51 -8.07
N ARG A 447 -29.71 2.71 -9.05
CA ARG A 447 -30.83 3.06 -9.91
C ARG A 447 -32.13 2.38 -9.49
#